data_da2b63479c7c2a65a77b7ff73f4e5cd0
#
_entry.id   da2b63479c7c2a65a77b7ff73f4e5cd0
#
_cell.length_a   1.000
_cell.length_b   1.000
_cell.length_c   1.000
_cell.angle_alpha   90.00
_cell.angle_beta   90.00
_cell.angle_gamma   90.00
#
_symmetry.space_group_name_H-M   'P 1'
#
loop_
_entity.id
_entity.type
_entity.pdbx_description
1 polymer ?
#
loop_
_entity_poly.entity_id
_entity_poly.type
_entity_poly.pdbx_seq_one_letter_code
_entity_poly.pdbx_strand_id
1 'polypeptide(L)'
;GGLLLFKLLSNGDGQAGQGEATIDPDWQPKVSPTDYQTGTGEPWITEFELVDQQGEAFSSKQLDGKVWMASFFFASCPATCVQQNRTKQSLHETWARKGVKFISITCDAENDTPRRLHEYSQKFTTDHANWKFLSGDGGFINRIGSEFFRVSVGPRTHTDSFVLVDKWGNVRGTYNWLDKEELNSMNQDLVTLLTEENEPEEWIKKREQLEEQIAQFTNQEQNNEEESEDPSDMTDSSESPEDSEKIEETE
;
A
#
# COMPACT_ATOMS: atom_id res chain seq x y z
N GLY A 1 37.04 50.98 -39.62
CA GLY A 1 35.80 50.36 -39.92
C GLY A 1 35.93 48.83 -39.79
N GLY A 2 35.64 48.26 -38.66
CA GLY A 2 35.68 46.82 -38.43
C GLY A 2 34.27 46.34 -38.09
N LEU A 3 33.67 45.60 -38.99
CA LEU A 3 32.37 44.97 -38.85
C LEU A 3 32.55 43.68 -38.07
N LEU A 4 32.14 43.66 -36.80
CA LEU A 4 32.10 42.45 -35.97
C LEU A 4 30.83 41.69 -36.28
N LEU A 5 30.96 40.56 -37.00
CA LEU A 5 29.91 39.59 -37.26
C LEU A 5 29.65 38.85 -35.94
N PHE A 6 28.52 39.12 -35.30
CA PHE A 6 27.99 38.25 -34.21
C PHE A 6 27.39 37.01 -34.84
N LYS A 7 28.10 35.91 -34.71
CA LYS A 7 27.59 34.57 -35.05
C LYS A 7 26.66 34.13 -33.94
N LEU A 8 25.37 34.20 -34.17
CA LEU A 8 24.35 33.58 -33.33
C LEU A 8 24.55 32.06 -33.40
N LEU A 9 25.11 31.52 -32.32
CA LEU A 9 25.06 30.08 -32.05
C LEU A 9 23.63 29.76 -31.64
N SER A 10 22.88 29.17 -32.55
CA SER A 10 21.64 28.47 -32.28
C SER A 10 21.94 27.36 -31.30
N ASN A 11 21.57 27.56 -30.04
CA ASN A 11 21.55 26.48 -29.07
C ASN A 11 20.46 25.51 -29.47
N GLY A 12 20.86 24.28 -29.65
CA GLY A 12 20.00 23.18 -30.00
C GLY A 12 18.87 23.02 -28.99
N ASP A 13 17.72 22.74 -29.55
CA ASP A 13 16.53 22.29 -28.85
C ASP A 13 16.88 21.09 -27.98
N GLY A 14 16.97 21.34 -26.68
CA GLY A 14 16.95 20.31 -25.67
C GLY A 14 15.56 19.70 -25.66
N GLN A 15 15.32 18.73 -26.55
CA GLN A 15 14.26 17.76 -26.33
C GLN A 15 14.58 17.09 -25.00
N ALA A 16 13.85 17.51 -23.96
CA ALA A 16 13.70 16.71 -22.78
C ALA A 16 13.10 15.37 -23.25
N GLY A 17 13.94 14.37 -23.34
CA GLY A 17 13.52 13.02 -23.64
C GLY A 17 12.51 12.64 -22.58
N GLN A 18 11.25 12.53 -22.98
CA GLN A 18 10.25 11.77 -22.26
C GLN A 18 10.73 10.32 -22.38
N GLY A 19 11.56 9.91 -21.44
CA GLY A 19 11.86 8.49 -21.24
C GLY A 19 10.55 7.84 -20.85
N GLU A 20 9.88 7.22 -21.82
CA GLU A 20 8.89 6.19 -21.49
C GLU A 20 9.62 5.19 -20.61
N ALA A 21 9.22 5.12 -19.35
CA ALA A 21 9.69 4.06 -18.49
C ALA A 21 9.27 2.74 -19.14
N THR A 22 10.23 2.04 -19.75
CA THR A 22 10.01 0.71 -20.31
C THR A 22 9.86 -0.23 -19.12
N ILE A 23 8.62 -0.38 -18.67
CA ILE A 23 8.28 -1.37 -17.65
C ILE A 23 8.41 -2.74 -18.33
N ASP A 24 9.18 -3.62 -17.70
CA ASP A 24 9.35 -5.00 -18.14
C ASP A 24 7.96 -5.66 -18.32
N PRO A 25 7.64 -6.19 -19.51
CA PRO A 25 6.37 -6.85 -19.74
C PRO A 25 6.17 -8.11 -18.88
N ASP A 26 7.25 -8.72 -18.39
CA ASP A 26 7.24 -9.88 -17.48
C ASP A 26 7.34 -9.47 -16.00
N TRP A 27 7.23 -8.16 -15.71
CA TRP A 27 7.28 -7.66 -14.36
C TRP A 27 6.23 -8.33 -13.47
N GLN A 28 6.70 -8.94 -12.39
CA GLN A 28 5.88 -9.47 -11.30
C GLN A 28 6.18 -8.69 -10.03
N PRO A 29 5.18 -8.44 -9.17
CA PRO A 29 5.43 -7.84 -7.87
C PRO A 29 6.48 -8.68 -7.13
N LYS A 30 7.51 -8.02 -6.60
CA LYS A 30 8.60 -8.69 -5.84
C LYS A 30 8.11 -9.21 -4.49
N VAL A 31 6.94 -8.78 -4.08
CA VAL A 31 6.30 -9.21 -2.84
C VAL A 31 5.42 -10.41 -3.20
N SER A 32 5.84 -11.58 -2.76
CA SER A 32 5.03 -12.78 -2.94
C SER A 32 3.81 -12.72 -2.01
N PRO A 33 2.60 -13.03 -2.50
CA PRO A 33 1.43 -13.20 -1.63
C PRO A 33 1.64 -14.23 -0.51
N THR A 34 2.59 -15.14 -0.69
CA THR A 34 2.94 -16.15 0.31
C THR A 34 3.75 -15.61 1.49
N ASP A 35 4.40 -14.46 1.34
CA ASP A 35 5.14 -13.80 2.43
C ASP A 35 4.19 -13.08 3.40
N TYR A 36 2.92 -12.94 3.00
CA TYR A 36 1.82 -12.36 3.78
C TYR A 36 0.70 -13.39 3.94
N GLN A 37 1.05 -14.62 4.33
CA GLN A 37 0.01 -15.59 4.68
C GLN A 37 -0.74 -15.07 5.88
N THR A 38 -2.00 -14.76 5.64
CA THR A 38 -2.97 -14.44 6.67
C THR A 38 -3.25 -15.67 7.51
N GLY A 39 -2.37 -15.96 8.46
CA GLY A 39 -2.73 -16.78 9.60
C GLY A 39 -3.78 -16.02 10.42
N THR A 40 -4.79 -16.72 10.94
CA THR A 40 -5.64 -16.20 11.99
C THR A 40 -4.74 -15.95 13.19
N GLY A 41 -4.29 -14.72 13.41
CA GLY A 41 -3.36 -14.40 14.50
C GLY A 41 -2.24 -13.43 14.14
N GLU A 42 -2.03 -13.14 12.85
CA GLU A 42 -1.00 -12.17 12.47
C GLU A 42 -1.28 -10.78 13.03
N PRO A 43 -0.24 -10.10 13.53
CA PRO A 43 -0.35 -8.76 14.06
C PRO A 43 -0.91 -7.79 13.00
N TRP A 44 -1.57 -6.76 13.48
CA TRP A 44 -2.11 -5.69 12.63
C TRP A 44 -1.03 -5.10 11.73
N ILE A 45 -1.40 -4.76 10.48
CA ILE A 45 -0.49 -4.10 9.56
C ILE A 45 -0.15 -2.70 10.10
N THR A 46 1.11 -2.51 10.47
CA THR A 46 1.69 -1.22 10.88
C THR A 46 2.52 -0.60 9.75
N GLU A 47 2.99 -1.42 8.82
CA GLU A 47 3.82 -1.05 7.67
C GLU A 47 3.37 -1.88 6.46
N PHE A 48 3.59 -1.35 5.26
CA PHE A 48 3.28 -2.09 4.04
C PHE A 48 4.29 -1.80 2.93
N GLU A 49 4.45 -2.77 2.06
CA GLU A 49 5.19 -2.66 0.82
C GLU A 49 4.27 -2.95 -0.36
N LEU A 50 4.30 -2.09 -1.35
CA LEU A 50 3.54 -2.19 -2.59
C LEU A 50 4.47 -1.82 -3.76
N VAL A 51 3.93 -1.82 -4.97
CA VAL A 51 4.68 -1.43 -6.16
C VAL A 51 4.07 -0.17 -6.75
N ASP A 52 4.93 0.77 -7.13
CA ASP A 52 4.48 2.03 -7.69
C ASP A 52 4.23 1.94 -9.22
N GLN A 53 3.71 3.00 -9.79
CA GLN A 53 3.43 3.14 -11.22
C GLN A 53 4.68 3.09 -12.13
N GLN A 54 5.87 3.05 -11.57
CA GLN A 54 7.13 2.86 -12.29
C GLN A 54 7.65 1.43 -12.20
N GLY A 55 6.91 0.55 -11.48
CA GLY A 55 7.35 -0.82 -11.22
C GLY A 55 8.37 -0.93 -10.09
N GLU A 56 8.60 0.14 -9.35
CA GLU A 56 9.55 0.18 -8.25
C GLU A 56 8.88 -0.20 -6.92
N ALA A 57 9.62 -0.89 -6.05
CA ALA A 57 9.15 -1.20 -4.72
C ALA A 57 8.94 0.10 -3.91
N PHE A 58 7.79 0.19 -3.28
CA PHE A 58 7.41 1.31 -2.41
C PHE A 58 7.10 0.79 -1.02
N SER A 59 7.84 1.26 -0.02
CA SER A 59 7.57 0.98 1.39
C SER A 59 6.93 2.20 2.06
N SER A 60 5.93 1.97 2.90
CA SER A 60 5.30 3.02 3.72
C SER A 60 6.32 3.77 4.59
N LYS A 61 7.44 3.14 4.97
CA LYS A 61 8.57 3.80 5.67
C LYS A 61 9.18 4.97 4.91
N GLN A 62 9.02 5.02 3.59
CA GLN A 62 9.49 6.18 2.79
C GLN A 62 8.71 7.46 3.12
N LEU A 63 7.57 7.32 3.83
CA LEU A 63 6.72 8.42 4.27
C LEU A 63 7.01 8.86 5.71
N ASP A 64 7.94 8.21 6.40
CA ASP A 64 8.34 8.60 7.76
C ASP A 64 8.78 10.07 7.79
N GLY A 65 8.32 10.79 8.80
CA GLY A 65 8.56 12.23 8.94
C GLY A 65 7.76 13.10 7.94
N LYS A 66 6.84 12.53 7.17
CA LYS A 66 5.99 13.26 6.20
C LYS A 66 4.53 13.18 6.59
N VAL A 67 3.81 14.28 6.38
CA VAL A 67 2.34 14.26 6.35
C VAL A 67 1.92 13.77 4.97
N TRP A 68 0.97 12.85 4.91
CA TRP A 68 0.54 12.29 3.64
C TRP A 68 -0.96 11.96 3.60
N MET A 69 -1.48 11.87 2.40
CA MET A 69 -2.89 11.59 2.13
C MET A 69 -3.02 10.35 1.24
N ALA A 70 -3.83 9.39 1.70
CA ALA A 70 -4.17 8.20 0.94
C ALA A 70 -5.60 8.24 0.37
N SER A 71 -5.82 7.52 -0.73
CA SER A 71 -7.15 7.15 -1.22
C SER A 71 -7.08 5.84 -1.98
N PHE A 72 -8.23 5.16 -2.08
CA PHE A 72 -8.39 3.95 -2.87
C PHE A 72 -9.18 4.26 -4.15
N PHE A 73 -8.81 3.61 -5.25
CA PHE A 73 -9.41 3.82 -6.57
C PHE A 73 -9.26 2.56 -7.43
N PHE A 74 -9.79 2.58 -8.65
CA PHE A 74 -9.40 1.64 -9.70
C PHE A 74 -9.43 2.35 -11.07
N ALA A 75 -8.47 2.03 -11.93
CA ALA A 75 -8.24 2.79 -13.16
C ALA A 75 -9.34 2.61 -14.22
N SER A 76 -10.13 1.53 -14.14
CA SER A 76 -11.27 1.28 -15.03
C SER A 76 -12.56 1.98 -14.60
N CYS A 77 -12.59 2.66 -13.44
CA CYS A 77 -13.75 3.42 -12.99
C CYS A 77 -14.04 4.59 -13.92
N PRO A 78 -15.24 4.68 -14.53
CA PRO A 78 -15.49 5.67 -15.58
C PRO A 78 -15.72 7.10 -15.08
N ALA A 79 -16.15 7.27 -13.85
CA ALA A 79 -16.57 8.58 -13.34
C ALA A 79 -16.02 8.90 -11.95
N THR A 80 -16.43 8.20 -10.91
CA THR A 80 -16.18 8.55 -9.50
C THR A 80 -14.68 8.63 -9.17
N CYS A 81 -13.88 7.62 -9.55
CA CYS A 81 -12.44 7.64 -9.30
C CYS A 81 -11.72 8.74 -10.08
N VAL A 82 -12.23 9.10 -11.26
CA VAL A 82 -11.68 10.22 -12.04
C VAL A 82 -11.95 11.54 -11.30
N GLN A 83 -13.16 11.74 -10.79
CA GLN A 83 -13.50 12.94 -10.01
C GLN A 83 -12.70 13.01 -8.70
N GLN A 84 -12.60 11.89 -7.98
CA GLN A 84 -11.79 11.78 -6.76
C GLN A 84 -10.34 12.22 -7.03
N ASN A 85 -9.72 11.68 -8.09
CA ASN A 85 -8.35 12.04 -8.44
C ASN A 85 -8.23 13.49 -8.96
N ARG A 86 -9.28 14.06 -9.58
CA ARG A 86 -9.30 15.50 -9.92
C ARG A 86 -9.33 16.38 -8.67
N THR A 87 -10.15 16.03 -7.67
CA THR A 87 -10.15 16.72 -6.37
C THR A 87 -8.78 16.60 -5.71
N LYS A 88 -8.20 15.40 -5.72
CA LYS A 88 -6.86 15.14 -5.18
C LYS A 88 -5.78 15.93 -5.93
N GLN A 89 -5.90 16.12 -7.24
CA GLN A 89 -5.00 16.94 -8.06
C GLN A 89 -4.98 18.41 -7.56
N SER A 90 -6.14 18.99 -7.31
CA SER A 90 -6.22 20.35 -6.78
C SER A 90 -5.58 20.48 -5.39
N LEU A 91 -5.73 19.45 -4.56
CA LEU A 91 -5.06 19.40 -3.26
C LEU A 91 -3.54 19.22 -3.42
N HIS A 92 -3.10 18.37 -4.34
CA HIS A 92 -1.69 18.16 -4.65
C HIS A 92 -1.02 19.46 -5.10
N GLU A 93 -1.61 20.23 -6.01
CA GLU A 93 -1.09 21.51 -6.48
C GLU A 93 -0.84 22.50 -5.34
N THR A 94 -1.66 22.41 -4.28
CA THR A 94 -1.57 23.29 -3.11
C THR A 94 -0.57 22.76 -2.07
N TRP A 95 -0.63 21.48 -1.75
CA TRP A 95 -0.02 20.91 -0.56
C TRP A 95 1.30 20.19 -0.81
N ALA A 96 1.56 19.69 -2.04
CA ALA A 96 2.84 19.03 -2.34
C ALA A 96 4.03 19.97 -2.13
N ARG A 97 3.90 21.24 -2.47
CA ARG A 97 4.92 22.28 -2.25
C ARG A 97 5.19 22.55 -0.76
N LYS A 98 4.25 22.17 0.11
CA LYS A 98 4.37 22.27 1.57
C LYS A 98 4.87 20.98 2.21
N GLY A 99 5.22 19.98 1.39
CA GLY A 99 5.81 18.72 1.83
C GLY A 99 4.82 17.58 2.06
N VAL A 100 3.52 17.78 1.78
CA VAL A 100 2.52 16.69 1.86
C VAL A 100 2.74 15.70 0.72
N LYS A 101 2.72 14.39 1.03
CA LYS A 101 2.77 13.32 0.04
C LYS A 101 1.38 12.78 -0.27
N PHE A 102 1.21 12.25 -1.47
CA PHE A 102 -0.06 11.76 -1.98
C PHE A 102 0.10 10.30 -2.43
N ILE A 103 -0.78 9.44 -1.94
CA ILE A 103 -0.77 8.02 -2.22
C ILE A 103 -2.14 7.61 -2.74
N SER A 104 -2.19 7.01 -3.92
CA SER A 104 -3.38 6.41 -4.49
C SER A 104 -3.15 4.92 -4.63
N ILE A 105 -3.96 4.09 -3.97
CA ILE A 105 -3.81 2.64 -3.96
C ILE A 105 -4.95 2.04 -4.78
N THR A 106 -4.62 1.19 -5.75
CA THR A 106 -5.68 0.53 -6.53
C THR A 106 -6.35 -0.57 -5.71
N CYS A 107 -7.66 -0.72 -5.89
CA CYS A 107 -8.42 -1.88 -5.41
C CYS A 107 -8.80 -2.87 -6.54
N ASP A 108 -8.17 -2.74 -7.72
CA ASP A 108 -8.31 -3.66 -8.86
C ASP A 108 -6.91 -4.15 -9.30
N ALA A 109 -6.17 -4.72 -8.35
CA ALA A 109 -4.77 -5.10 -8.51
C ALA A 109 -4.52 -6.07 -9.68
N GLU A 110 -5.48 -6.92 -9.99
CA GLU A 110 -5.39 -7.88 -11.11
C GLU A 110 -5.32 -7.16 -12.47
N ASN A 111 -6.00 -6.01 -12.62
CA ASN A 111 -6.08 -5.28 -13.87
C ASN A 111 -5.19 -4.03 -13.89
N ASP A 112 -4.93 -3.45 -12.74
CA ASP A 112 -4.18 -2.20 -12.62
C ASP A 112 -2.69 -2.48 -12.42
N THR A 113 -2.07 -2.98 -13.50
CA THR A 113 -0.62 -3.19 -13.57
C THR A 113 0.13 -1.86 -13.42
N PRO A 114 1.42 -1.85 -13.05
CA PRO A 114 2.23 -0.63 -12.97
C PRO A 114 2.19 0.19 -14.26
N ARG A 115 2.26 -0.45 -15.43
CA ARG A 115 2.13 0.22 -16.72
C ARG A 115 0.79 0.95 -16.84
N ARG A 116 -0.31 0.27 -16.49
CA ARG A 116 -1.64 0.89 -16.53
C ARG A 116 -1.76 2.02 -15.53
N LEU A 117 -1.19 1.86 -14.33
CA LEU A 117 -1.13 2.93 -13.34
C LEU A 117 -0.29 4.11 -13.81
N HIS A 118 0.81 3.86 -14.53
CA HIS A 118 1.62 4.91 -15.14
C HIS A 118 0.79 5.74 -16.13
N GLU A 119 0.13 5.08 -17.10
CA GLU A 119 -0.73 5.73 -18.09
C GLU A 119 -1.91 6.47 -17.42
N TYR A 120 -2.49 5.89 -16.37
CA TYR A 120 -3.59 6.49 -15.63
C TYR A 120 -3.16 7.73 -14.85
N SER A 121 -2.04 7.66 -14.15
CA SER A 121 -1.51 8.72 -13.30
C SER A 121 -1.20 10.01 -14.08
N GLN A 122 -0.72 9.88 -15.32
CA GLN A 122 -0.40 11.02 -16.18
C GLN A 122 -1.61 11.93 -16.47
N LYS A 123 -2.84 11.44 -16.30
CA LYS A 123 -4.06 12.25 -16.42
C LYS A 123 -4.19 13.29 -15.30
N PHE A 124 -3.46 13.11 -14.20
CA PHE A 124 -3.60 13.91 -12.98
C PHE A 124 -2.30 14.56 -12.55
N THR A 125 -1.16 13.89 -12.73
CA THR A 125 0.14 14.40 -12.31
C THR A 125 1.29 13.79 -13.10
N THR A 126 2.36 14.55 -13.22
CA THR A 126 3.70 14.08 -13.62
C THR A 126 4.69 14.14 -12.45
N ASP A 127 4.25 14.64 -11.29
CA ASP A 127 5.04 14.74 -10.07
C ASP A 127 4.96 13.44 -9.26
N HIS A 128 5.59 12.38 -9.79
CA HIS A 128 5.62 11.07 -9.14
C HIS A 128 6.55 11.02 -7.91
N ALA A 129 7.28 12.08 -7.63
CA ALA A 129 8.04 12.22 -6.38
C ALA A 129 7.13 12.56 -5.19
N ASN A 130 6.00 13.22 -5.45
CA ASN A 130 5.06 13.62 -4.42
C ASN A 130 3.71 12.91 -4.50
N TRP A 131 3.40 12.26 -5.63
CA TRP A 131 2.16 11.49 -5.79
C TRP A 131 2.44 10.12 -6.41
N LYS A 132 2.30 9.07 -5.60
CA LYS A 132 2.47 7.67 -6.00
C LYS A 132 1.12 7.00 -6.24
N PHE A 133 1.10 6.13 -7.24
CA PHE A 133 -0.02 5.25 -7.56
C PHE A 133 0.47 3.82 -7.36
N LEU A 134 -0.13 3.11 -6.42
CA LEU A 134 0.38 1.83 -5.91
C LEU A 134 -0.53 0.68 -6.28
N SER A 135 0.07 -0.47 -6.55
CA SER A 135 -0.57 -1.77 -6.77
C SER A 135 0.18 -2.86 -6.01
N GLY A 136 -0.43 -4.03 -5.87
CA GLY A 136 0.17 -5.18 -5.19
C GLY A 136 -0.78 -6.37 -5.15
N ASP A 137 -0.67 -7.22 -4.15
CA ASP A 137 -1.63 -8.29 -3.92
C ASP A 137 -2.99 -7.73 -3.47
N GLY A 138 -4.08 -8.19 -4.08
CA GLY A 138 -5.42 -7.68 -3.80
C GLY A 138 -5.91 -7.99 -2.38
N GLY A 139 -5.59 -9.17 -1.85
CA GLY A 139 -5.91 -9.56 -0.49
C GLY A 139 -5.16 -8.70 0.52
N PHE A 140 -3.88 -8.45 0.27
CA PHE A 140 -3.05 -7.59 1.10
C PHE A 140 -3.53 -6.12 1.05
N ILE A 141 -3.92 -5.61 -0.12
CA ILE A 141 -4.50 -4.26 -0.25
C ILE A 141 -5.78 -4.13 0.57
N ASN A 142 -6.63 -5.16 0.60
CA ASN A 142 -7.83 -5.16 1.42
C ASN A 142 -7.49 -5.09 2.93
N ARG A 143 -6.47 -5.82 3.35
CA ARG A 143 -5.96 -5.76 4.73
C ARG A 143 -5.39 -4.37 5.05
N ILE A 144 -4.57 -3.79 4.17
CA ILE A 144 -4.08 -2.42 4.33
C ILE A 144 -5.25 -1.45 4.51
N GLY A 145 -6.31 -1.58 3.71
CA GLY A 145 -7.51 -0.76 3.85
C GLY A 145 -8.14 -0.86 5.23
N SER A 146 -8.42 -2.08 5.69
CA SER A 146 -9.15 -2.33 6.93
C SER A 146 -8.27 -2.17 8.18
N GLU A 147 -7.04 -2.66 8.16
CA GLU A 147 -6.17 -2.74 9.33
C GLU A 147 -5.34 -1.46 9.52
N PHE A 148 -4.77 -0.90 8.45
CA PHE A 148 -3.98 0.33 8.53
C PHE A 148 -4.86 1.59 8.45
N PHE A 149 -5.65 1.72 7.37
CA PHE A 149 -6.41 2.94 7.11
C PHE A 149 -7.78 3.00 7.79
N ARG A 150 -8.28 1.89 8.33
CA ARG A 150 -9.61 1.78 8.95
C ARG A 150 -10.76 2.09 7.98
N VAL A 151 -10.56 1.81 6.70
CA VAL A 151 -11.57 1.96 5.65
C VAL A 151 -11.84 0.60 4.99
N SER A 152 -13.11 0.34 4.67
CA SER A 152 -13.47 -0.88 3.95
C SER A 152 -13.07 -0.75 2.49
N VAL A 153 -12.24 -1.68 2.02
CA VAL A 153 -11.78 -1.77 0.64
C VAL A 153 -12.13 -3.16 0.11
N GLY A 154 -12.59 -3.23 -1.13
CA GLY A 154 -12.87 -4.49 -1.80
C GLY A 154 -12.57 -4.39 -3.30
N PRO A 155 -12.48 -5.51 -4.01
CA PRO A 155 -12.19 -5.51 -5.44
C PRO A 155 -13.15 -4.61 -6.21
N ARG A 156 -12.62 -3.62 -6.93
CA ARG A 156 -13.36 -2.62 -7.71
C ARG A 156 -14.42 -1.85 -6.91
N THR A 157 -14.22 -1.75 -5.60
CA THR A 157 -15.05 -0.94 -4.71
C THR A 157 -14.26 0.30 -4.34
N HIS A 158 -14.70 1.47 -4.81
CA HIS A 158 -14.07 2.72 -4.41
C HIS A 158 -14.54 3.14 -3.03
N THR A 159 -13.69 3.89 -2.34
CA THR A 159 -14.06 4.60 -1.12
C THR A 159 -14.26 6.08 -1.43
N ASP A 160 -15.27 6.68 -0.81
CA ASP A 160 -15.48 8.14 -0.94
C ASP A 160 -14.61 8.92 0.05
N SER A 161 -13.47 8.36 0.43
CA SER A 161 -12.64 8.87 1.51
C SER A 161 -11.23 9.25 1.05
N PHE A 162 -10.78 10.40 1.57
CA PHE A 162 -9.36 10.70 1.72
C PHE A 162 -8.96 10.43 3.17
N VAL A 163 -7.81 9.80 3.37
CA VAL A 163 -7.29 9.49 4.69
C VAL A 163 -6.02 10.29 4.92
N LEU A 164 -5.95 11.06 6.00
CA LEU A 164 -4.75 11.79 6.41
C LEU A 164 -3.94 10.96 7.39
N VAL A 165 -2.64 10.95 7.17
CA VAL A 165 -1.66 10.29 8.02
C VAL A 165 -0.58 11.30 8.40
N ASP A 166 -0.17 11.30 9.67
CA ASP A 166 0.81 12.22 10.20
C ASP A 166 2.27 11.76 9.95
N LYS A 167 3.21 12.51 10.50
CA LYS A 167 4.66 12.28 10.37
C LYS A 167 5.13 10.99 11.04
N TRP A 168 4.33 10.43 11.94
CA TRP A 168 4.63 9.23 12.73
C TRP A 168 3.87 7.99 12.27
N GLY A 169 3.10 8.12 11.15
CA GLY A 169 2.34 7.02 10.58
C GLY A 169 0.94 6.84 11.17
N ASN A 170 0.47 7.73 12.04
CA ASN A 170 -0.86 7.61 12.63
C ASN A 170 -1.93 8.16 11.68
N VAL A 171 -3.02 7.41 11.49
CA VAL A 171 -4.21 7.87 10.76
C VAL A 171 -4.95 8.90 11.61
N ARG A 172 -4.93 10.16 11.19
CA ARG A 172 -5.44 11.30 11.93
C ARG A 172 -6.88 11.70 11.54
N GLY A 173 -7.31 11.31 10.36
CA GLY A 173 -8.68 11.58 9.92
C GLY A 173 -9.03 10.91 8.60
N THR A 174 -10.34 10.70 8.42
CA THR A 174 -10.94 10.20 7.19
C THR A 174 -12.01 11.19 6.76
N TYR A 175 -11.97 11.64 5.50
CA TYR A 175 -12.78 12.74 4.99
C TYR A 175 -13.48 12.34 3.69
N ASN A 176 -14.78 12.55 3.63
CA ASN A 176 -15.53 12.34 2.40
C ASN A 176 -15.19 13.45 1.38
N TRP A 177 -14.56 13.05 0.26
CA TRP A 177 -14.13 14.01 -0.76
C TRP A 177 -15.29 14.67 -1.52
N LEU A 178 -16.52 14.16 -1.41
CA LEU A 178 -17.72 14.77 -1.97
C LEU A 178 -18.30 15.86 -1.07
N ASP A 179 -17.93 15.88 0.22
CA ASP A 179 -18.39 16.86 1.20
C ASP A 179 -17.40 18.02 1.30
N LYS A 180 -17.90 19.23 1.01
CA LYS A 180 -17.08 20.45 1.05
C LYS A 180 -16.68 20.85 2.47
N GLU A 181 -17.50 20.56 3.47
CA GLU A 181 -17.21 20.90 4.86
C GLU A 181 -16.11 19.96 5.39
N GLU A 182 -16.19 18.68 5.05
CA GLU A 182 -15.13 17.73 5.38
C GLU A 182 -13.80 18.04 4.66
N LEU A 183 -13.84 18.44 3.39
CA LEU A 183 -12.64 18.91 2.69
C LEU A 183 -12.04 20.18 3.32
N ASN A 184 -12.87 21.09 3.83
CA ASN A 184 -12.39 22.26 4.55
C ASN A 184 -11.74 21.86 5.89
N SER A 185 -12.38 20.96 6.63
CA SER A 185 -11.81 20.40 7.88
C SER A 185 -10.48 19.71 7.61
N MET A 186 -10.40 18.87 6.56
CA MET A 186 -9.16 18.23 6.14
C MET A 186 -8.04 19.25 5.85
N ASN A 187 -8.37 20.37 5.18
CA ASN A 187 -7.38 21.42 4.93
C ASN A 187 -6.88 22.09 6.21
N GLN A 188 -7.73 22.23 7.23
CA GLN A 188 -7.33 22.76 8.54
C GLN A 188 -6.43 21.76 9.27
N ASP A 189 -6.79 20.47 9.23
CA ASP A 189 -6.00 19.42 9.85
C ASP A 189 -4.63 19.27 9.17
N LEU A 190 -4.53 19.42 7.84
CA LEU A 190 -3.25 19.46 7.13
C LEU A 190 -2.32 20.56 7.66
N VAL A 191 -2.85 21.76 7.97
CA VAL A 191 -2.06 22.84 8.59
C VAL A 191 -1.55 22.40 9.96
N THR A 192 -2.43 21.84 10.78
CA THR A 192 -2.09 21.33 12.13
C THR A 192 -1.00 20.27 12.06
N LEU A 193 -1.18 19.22 11.23
CA LEU A 193 -0.24 18.11 11.10
C LEU A 193 1.14 18.56 10.59
N LEU A 194 1.19 19.54 9.70
CA LEU A 194 2.45 20.08 9.20
C LEU A 194 3.22 20.86 10.27
N THR A 195 2.53 21.50 11.21
CA THR A 195 3.11 22.33 12.26
C THR A 195 3.41 21.55 13.55
N GLU A 196 2.84 20.35 13.73
CA GLU A 196 3.18 19.50 14.88
C GLU A 196 4.66 19.15 14.88
N GLU A 197 5.36 19.44 15.98
CA GLU A 197 6.80 19.15 16.15
C GLU A 197 7.03 17.84 16.88
N ASN A 198 6.09 17.45 17.75
CA ASN A 198 6.16 16.24 18.56
C ASN A 198 4.92 15.38 18.30
N GLU A 199 5.10 14.07 18.37
CA GLU A 199 3.98 13.14 18.32
C GLU A 199 3.08 13.36 19.55
N PRO A 200 1.75 13.48 19.38
CA PRO A 200 0.84 13.60 20.51
C PRO A 200 0.87 12.36 21.42
N GLU A 201 0.91 12.58 22.74
CA GLU A 201 1.01 11.48 23.72
C GLU A 201 -0.06 10.39 23.59
N GLU A 202 -1.25 10.77 23.13
CA GLU A 202 -2.35 9.81 22.93
C GLU A 202 -2.01 8.77 21.83
N TRP A 203 -1.26 9.16 20.80
CA TRP A 203 -0.85 8.26 19.72
C TRP A 203 0.34 7.39 20.14
N ILE A 204 1.28 7.95 20.93
CA ILE A 204 2.36 7.17 21.53
C ILE A 204 1.76 6.05 22.38
N LYS A 205 0.82 6.38 23.27
CA LYS A 205 0.15 5.39 24.13
C LYS A 205 -0.62 4.33 23.34
N LYS A 206 -1.31 4.74 22.26
CA LYS A 206 -2.03 3.78 21.39
C LYS A 206 -1.07 2.81 20.71
N ARG A 207 0.07 3.29 20.24
CA ARG A 207 1.09 2.46 19.60
C ARG A 207 1.69 1.47 20.62
N GLU A 208 2.08 1.94 21.79
CA GLU A 208 2.60 1.09 22.88
C GLU A 208 1.58 -0.01 23.25
N GLN A 209 0.31 0.33 23.38
CA GLN A 209 -0.75 -0.65 23.64
C GLN A 209 -0.90 -1.67 22.52
N LEU A 210 -0.79 -1.24 21.27
CA LEU A 210 -0.85 -2.14 20.11
C LEU A 210 0.36 -3.08 20.08
N GLU A 211 1.56 -2.57 20.34
CA GLU A 211 2.79 -3.35 20.41
C GLU A 211 2.73 -4.41 21.54
N GLU A 212 2.17 -4.04 22.72
CA GLU A 212 1.93 -4.99 23.80
C GLU A 212 0.93 -6.08 23.39
N GLN A 213 -0.16 -5.74 22.70
CA GLN A 213 -1.13 -6.71 22.20
C GLN A 213 -0.49 -7.67 21.19
N ILE A 214 0.26 -7.15 20.24
CA ILE A 214 1.01 -7.94 19.25
C ILE A 214 1.95 -8.91 19.96
N ALA A 215 2.74 -8.45 20.93
CA ALA A 215 3.66 -9.28 21.69
C ALA A 215 2.94 -10.40 22.47
N GLN A 216 1.76 -10.11 23.03
CA GLN A 216 0.95 -11.11 23.73
C GLN A 216 0.42 -12.19 22.78
N PHE A 217 -0.06 -11.80 21.58
CA PHE A 217 -0.51 -12.74 20.56
C PHE A 217 0.62 -13.65 20.09
N THR A 218 1.77 -13.08 19.76
CA THR A 218 2.94 -13.84 19.29
C THR A 218 3.41 -14.86 20.33
N ASN A 219 3.42 -14.48 21.62
CA ASN A 219 3.78 -15.38 22.72
C ASN A 219 2.76 -16.51 22.91
N GLN A 220 1.47 -16.25 22.73
CA GLN A 220 0.43 -17.27 22.82
C GLN A 220 0.53 -18.30 21.70
N GLU A 221 0.84 -17.86 20.47
CA GLU A 221 1.02 -18.78 19.35
C GLU A 221 2.24 -19.69 19.56
N GLN A 222 3.36 -19.13 20.00
CA GLN A 222 4.56 -19.93 20.31
C GLN A 222 4.30 -20.99 21.39
N ASN A 223 3.58 -20.64 22.44
CA ASN A 223 3.24 -21.59 23.50
C ASN A 223 2.30 -22.70 23.02
N ASN A 224 1.35 -22.36 22.13
CA ASN A 224 0.43 -23.36 21.56
C ASN A 224 1.13 -24.31 20.58
N GLU A 225 2.15 -23.85 19.86
CA GLU A 225 2.97 -24.68 18.98
C GLU A 225 3.85 -25.65 19.81
N GLU A 226 4.46 -25.16 20.90
CA GLU A 226 5.25 -26.02 21.80
C GLU A 226 4.42 -27.10 22.51
N GLU A 227 3.15 -26.79 22.89
CA GLU A 227 2.24 -27.78 23.48
C GLU A 227 1.74 -28.82 22.46
N SER A 228 1.73 -28.50 21.16
CA SER A 228 1.31 -29.43 20.10
C SER A 228 2.40 -30.40 19.64
N GLU A 229 3.66 -30.18 20.02
CA GLU A 229 4.81 -31.02 19.69
C GLU A 229 5.20 -32.03 20.81
N ASP A 230 4.33 -32.32 21.79
CA ASP A 230 4.63 -33.34 22.82
C ASP A 230 4.70 -34.75 22.19
N PRO A 231 5.89 -35.39 22.17
CA PRO A 231 6.10 -36.65 21.48
C PRO A 231 5.53 -37.86 22.24
N SER A 232 4.69 -37.69 23.25
CA SER A 232 4.21 -38.79 24.09
C SER A 232 3.10 -39.66 23.48
N ASP A 233 2.62 -39.40 22.26
CA ASP A 233 1.60 -40.22 21.61
C ASP A 233 2.15 -41.14 20.49
N MET A 234 3.46 -41.41 20.51
CA MET A 234 4.07 -42.50 19.74
C MET A 234 4.16 -43.78 20.59
N THR A 235 3.07 -44.26 21.12
CA THR A 235 3.01 -45.63 21.65
C THR A 235 2.59 -46.57 20.52
N ASP A 236 3.59 -47.25 20.03
CA ASP A 236 3.66 -48.71 19.84
C ASP A 236 2.36 -49.41 19.41
N SER A 237 2.23 -49.64 18.14
CA SER A 237 1.44 -50.76 17.63
C SER A 237 2.25 -51.55 16.62
N SER A 238 3.28 -52.25 17.13
CA SER A 238 3.86 -53.42 16.51
C SER A 238 3.05 -54.66 16.96
N GLU A 239 2.02 -55.00 16.25
CA GLU A 239 1.50 -56.36 16.24
C GLU A 239 1.25 -56.78 14.79
N SER A 240 2.17 -57.63 14.30
CA SER A 240 1.91 -58.52 13.21
C SER A 240 1.03 -59.69 13.68
N PRO A 241 0.18 -60.21 12.83
CA PRO A 241 -0.03 -61.66 12.78
C PRO A 241 0.40 -62.21 11.39
N GLU A 242 1.43 -63.06 11.45
CA GLU A 242 1.52 -64.18 10.53
C GLU A 242 0.28 -65.06 10.71
N ASP A 243 -0.32 -65.49 9.63
CA ASP A 243 -0.56 -66.91 9.27
C ASP A 243 -1.40 -67.02 8.00
N SER A 244 -0.81 -67.52 7.02
CA SER A 244 -0.96 -68.77 6.26
C SER A 244 -2.35 -69.17 5.75
N GLU A 245 -2.30 -69.54 4.45
CA GLU A 245 -3.04 -70.58 3.74
C GLU A 245 -4.50 -70.31 3.37
N LYS A 246 -4.92 -70.51 2.17
CA LYS A 246 -4.82 -71.61 1.21
C LYS A 246 -5.40 -71.26 -0.15
N ILE A 247 -4.77 -71.82 -1.13
CA ILE A 247 -5.17 -72.06 -2.51
C ILE A 247 -6.49 -72.84 -2.54
N GLU A 248 -7.42 -72.53 -3.41
CA GLU A 248 -8.21 -73.48 -4.16
C GLU A 248 -8.74 -72.84 -5.47
N GLU A 249 -8.24 -73.48 -6.55
CA GLU A 249 -8.79 -73.45 -7.91
C GLU A 249 -10.18 -74.13 -7.92
N THR A 250 -11.03 -73.71 -8.81
CA THR A 250 -11.97 -74.40 -9.70
C THR A 250 -13.05 -73.44 -10.12
N GLU A 251 -13.35 -73.37 -11.30
CA GLU A 251 -13.66 -73.74 -12.64
C GLU A 251 -14.09 -72.51 -13.46
#